data_dad038cdea345b3ca5a60a5ba9d7a661
#
_entry.id   dad038cdea345b3ca5a60a5ba9d7a661
#
_cell.length_a   1.000
_cell.length_b   1.000
_cell.length_c   1.000
_cell.angle_alpha   90.00
_cell.angle_beta   90.00
_cell.angle_gamma   90.00
#
_symmetry.space_group_name_H-M   'P 1'
#
loop_
_entity.id
_entity.type
_entity.pdbx_description
1 polymer ?
#
loop_
_entity_poly.entity_id
_entity_poly.type
_entity_poly.pdbx_seq_one_letter_code
_entity_poly.pdbx_strand_id
1 'polypeptide(L)'
;ALCINDLEQAFWCVLVAAVFDFLDGFAARLMEVSSPVGKELDSLADMISFGLAPASILYSIYVATGGDELSGFAVFILVAFSALRLAKFNLDERQATEFIGLPTPACAMFFASVGYIMQQNAAAAPPVAAIVASVVFSLLLISPIPMFALKFKHFDFAGNELRYIFLGISLVLLGL
;
A
#
# COMPACT_ATOMS: atom_id res chain seq x y z
N ALA A 1 -9.38 -15.72 -0.19
CA ALA A 1 -8.86 -15.29 -1.49
C ALA A 1 -7.43 -15.84 -1.69
N LEU A 2 -6.44 -15.41 -0.91
CA LEU A 2 -5.04 -15.83 -1.09
C LEU A 2 -4.85 -17.35 -0.92
N CYS A 3 -5.52 -17.98 0.04
CA CYS A 3 -5.43 -19.44 0.25
C CYS A 3 -5.97 -20.28 -0.92
N ILE A 4 -6.87 -19.74 -1.73
CA ILE A 4 -7.42 -20.37 -2.93
C ILE A 4 -6.79 -19.80 -4.22
N ASN A 5 -5.74 -19.02 -4.08
CA ASN A 5 -5.03 -18.35 -5.17
C ASN A 5 -5.92 -17.49 -6.08
N ASP A 6 -6.93 -16.86 -5.49
CA ASP A 6 -7.85 -15.94 -6.17
C ASP A 6 -7.38 -14.50 -5.95
N LEU A 7 -6.58 -14.00 -6.90
CA LEU A 7 -5.99 -12.66 -6.83
C LEU A 7 -7.01 -11.56 -7.13
N GLU A 8 -8.09 -11.88 -7.85
CA GLU A 8 -9.19 -10.95 -8.05
C GLU A 8 -9.90 -10.65 -6.73
N GLN A 9 -10.27 -11.68 -5.96
CA GLN A 9 -10.83 -11.47 -4.63
C GLN A 9 -9.84 -10.79 -3.68
N ALA A 10 -8.55 -11.10 -3.78
CA ALA A 10 -7.51 -10.44 -2.99
C ALA A 10 -7.45 -8.94 -3.30
N PHE A 11 -7.56 -8.53 -4.57
CA PHE A 11 -7.63 -7.12 -4.97
C PHE A 11 -8.82 -6.41 -4.29
N TRP A 12 -10.03 -7.00 -4.40
CA TRP A 12 -11.21 -6.41 -3.79
C TRP A 12 -11.10 -6.32 -2.25
N CYS A 13 -10.51 -7.34 -1.60
CA CYS A 13 -10.29 -7.30 -0.16
C CYS A 13 -9.33 -6.17 0.26
N VAL A 14 -8.24 -5.95 -0.47
CA VAL A 14 -7.30 -4.85 -0.20
C VAL A 14 -7.97 -3.49 -0.41
N LEU A 15 -8.79 -3.35 -1.46
CA LEU A 15 -9.54 -2.13 -1.73
C LEU A 15 -10.54 -1.81 -0.60
N VAL A 16 -11.29 -2.82 -0.16
CA VAL A 16 -12.23 -2.69 0.96
C VAL A 16 -11.49 -2.35 2.26
N ALA A 17 -10.35 -2.98 2.52
CA ALA A 17 -9.52 -2.65 3.68
C ALA A 17 -9.05 -1.19 3.65
N ALA A 18 -8.63 -0.67 2.49
CA ALA A 18 -8.24 0.73 2.34
C ALA A 18 -9.41 1.72 2.59
N VAL A 19 -10.64 1.33 2.22
CA VAL A 19 -11.84 2.13 2.51
C VAL A 19 -12.12 2.15 4.02
N PHE A 20 -12.04 1.01 4.69
CA PHE A 20 -12.25 0.93 6.14
C PHE A 20 -11.19 1.69 6.92
N ASP A 21 -9.91 1.58 6.56
CA ASP A 21 -8.80 2.36 7.13
C ASP A 21 -9.05 3.88 6.99
N PHE A 22 -9.50 4.32 5.84
CA PHE A 22 -9.87 5.72 5.65
C PHE A 22 -11.04 6.13 6.54
N LEU A 23 -12.07 5.27 6.66
CA LEU A 23 -13.28 5.57 7.42
C LEU A 23 -13.02 5.60 8.93
N ASP A 24 -12.20 4.70 9.47
CA ASP A 24 -11.90 4.69 10.91
C ASP A 24 -11.04 5.90 11.29
N GLY A 25 -10.01 6.25 10.49
CA GLY A 25 -9.25 7.47 10.69
C GLY A 25 -10.09 8.75 10.52
N PHE A 26 -11.11 8.72 9.66
CA PHE A 26 -12.06 9.83 9.53
C PHE A 26 -12.98 9.91 10.75
N ALA A 27 -13.53 8.79 11.21
CA ALA A 27 -14.41 8.71 12.37
C ALA A 27 -13.69 9.12 13.66
N ALA A 28 -12.45 8.68 13.88
CA ALA A 28 -11.64 9.07 15.02
C ALA A 28 -11.43 10.60 15.10
N ARG A 29 -11.17 11.22 13.94
CA ARG A 29 -11.03 12.69 13.84
C ARG A 29 -12.34 13.42 14.09
N LEU A 30 -13.46 12.91 13.56
CA LEU A 30 -14.78 13.52 13.74
C LEU A 30 -15.24 13.44 15.19
N MET A 31 -14.92 12.36 15.88
CA MET A 31 -15.27 12.14 17.29
C MET A 31 -14.26 12.77 18.28
N GLU A 32 -13.17 13.35 17.77
CA GLU A 32 -12.05 13.89 18.56
C GLU A 32 -11.49 12.87 19.58
N VAL A 33 -11.58 11.57 19.26
CA VAL A 33 -11.08 10.48 20.11
C VAL A 33 -9.74 10.01 19.56
N SER A 34 -8.72 10.10 20.40
CA SER A 34 -7.41 9.50 20.13
C SER A 34 -6.91 8.78 21.37
N SER A 35 -6.37 7.57 21.19
CA SER A 35 -5.71 6.85 22.27
C SER A 35 -4.39 6.27 21.75
N PRO A 36 -3.34 6.19 22.61
CA PRO A 36 -2.07 5.55 22.22
C PRO A 36 -2.27 4.11 21.76
N VAL A 37 -3.12 3.36 22.45
CA VAL A 37 -3.44 1.96 22.09
C VAL A 37 -4.16 1.87 20.74
N GLY A 38 -5.10 2.80 20.47
CA GLY A 38 -5.79 2.86 19.16
C GLY A 38 -4.82 3.07 18.01
N LYS A 39 -3.84 3.97 18.17
CA LYS A 39 -2.82 4.23 17.16
C LYS A 39 -1.93 3.01 16.86
N GLU A 40 -1.58 2.24 17.91
CA GLU A 40 -0.78 1.01 17.73
C GLU A 40 -1.60 -0.12 17.07
N LEU A 41 -2.89 -0.25 17.43
CA LEU A 41 -3.80 -1.21 16.81
C LEU A 41 -4.02 -0.91 15.33
N ASP A 42 -4.21 0.35 14.97
CA ASP A 42 -4.29 0.84 13.60
C ASP A 42 -3.05 0.44 12.80
N SER A 43 -1.85 0.72 13.33
CA SER A 43 -0.59 0.31 12.70
C SER A 43 -0.44 -1.21 12.53
N LEU A 44 -0.95 -2.01 13.48
CA LEU A 44 -0.95 -3.47 13.36
C LEU A 44 -1.94 -3.95 12.30
N ALA A 45 -3.12 -3.34 12.22
CA ALA A 45 -4.11 -3.62 11.18
C ALA A 45 -3.56 -3.27 9.80
N ASP A 46 -2.92 -2.11 9.67
CA ASP A 46 -2.22 -1.65 8.45
C ASP A 46 -1.13 -2.62 8.01
N MET A 47 -0.32 -3.12 8.96
CA MET A 47 0.73 -4.09 8.65
C MET A 47 0.15 -5.38 8.05
N ILE A 48 -1.02 -5.83 8.51
CA ILE A 48 -1.70 -7.01 7.96
C ILE A 48 -2.31 -6.69 6.60
N SER A 49 -3.09 -5.61 6.51
CA SER A 49 -3.84 -5.26 5.30
C SER A 49 -2.95 -4.75 4.16
N PHE A 50 -1.90 -3.98 4.50
CA PHE A 50 -1.06 -3.29 3.51
C PHE A 50 0.41 -3.72 3.52
N GLY A 51 0.79 -4.63 4.41
CA GLY A 51 2.10 -5.27 4.42
C GLY A 51 2.01 -6.75 4.05
N LEU A 52 1.26 -7.55 4.83
CA LEU A 52 1.18 -8.99 4.66
C LEU A 52 0.36 -9.38 3.41
N ALA A 53 -0.77 -8.73 3.15
CA ALA A 53 -1.60 -9.07 2.00
C ALA A 53 -0.86 -8.87 0.65
N PRO A 54 -0.21 -7.72 0.37
CA PRO A 54 0.54 -7.56 -0.89
C PRO A 54 1.76 -8.49 -0.98
N ALA A 55 2.44 -8.80 0.12
CA ALA A 55 3.52 -9.79 0.12
C ALA A 55 3.00 -11.20 -0.24
N SER A 56 1.81 -11.56 0.26
CA SER A 56 1.17 -12.84 -0.07
C SER A 56 0.69 -12.89 -1.53
N ILE A 57 0.25 -11.77 -2.09
CA ILE A 57 -0.05 -11.65 -3.53
C ILE A 57 1.21 -11.88 -4.36
N LEU A 58 2.32 -11.22 -4.01
CA LEU A 58 3.61 -11.43 -4.67
C LEU A 58 4.10 -12.87 -4.57
N TYR A 59 3.93 -13.50 -3.41
CA TYR A 59 4.25 -14.92 -3.22
C TYR A 59 3.43 -15.81 -4.17
N SER A 60 2.11 -15.57 -4.25
CA SER A 60 1.23 -16.30 -5.16
C SER A 60 1.65 -16.12 -6.63
N ILE A 61 1.99 -14.89 -7.03
CA ILE A 61 2.52 -14.61 -8.38
C ILE A 61 3.84 -15.35 -8.60
N TYR A 62 4.77 -15.32 -7.63
CA TYR A 62 6.07 -15.97 -7.73
C TYR A 62 5.95 -17.48 -7.97
N VAL A 63 5.10 -18.16 -7.18
CA VAL A 63 4.87 -19.59 -7.31
C VAL A 63 4.12 -19.93 -8.60
N ALA A 64 3.09 -19.15 -8.95
CA ALA A 64 2.31 -19.35 -10.18
C ALA A 64 3.15 -19.19 -11.46
N THR A 65 4.21 -18.39 -11.41
CA THR A 65 5.15 -18.21 -12.54
C THR A 65 6.29 -19.23 -12.57
N GLY A 66 6.25 -20.24 -11.72
CA GLY A 66 7.21 -21.36 -11.70
C GLY A 66 8.39 -21.16 -10.74
N GLY A 67 8.28 -20.23 -9.80
CA GLY A 67 9.26 -20.06 -8.73
C GLY A 67 9.16 -21.17 -7.67
N ASP A 68 10.30 -21.47 -7.01
CA ASP A 68 10.37 -22.41 -5.91
C ASP A 68 9.70 -21.87 -4.64
N GLU A 69 8.83 -22.65 -3.99
CA GLU A 69 8.05 -22.21 -2.82
C GLU A 69 8.93 -21.68 -1.68
N LEU A 70 10.07 -22.33 -1.40
CA LEU A 70 10.97 -21.93 -0.33
C LEU A 70 11.62 -20.56 -0.61
N SER A 71 12.11 -20.38 -1.83
CA SER A 71 12.70 -19.11 -2.27
C SER A 71 11.66 -17.98 -2.34
N GLY A 72 10.41 -18.32 -2.58
CA GLY A 72 9.29 -17.37 -2.59
C GLY A 72 9.10 -16.62 -1.29
N PHE A 73 9.47 -17.19 -0.15
CA PHE A 73 9.40 -16.49 1.14
C PHE A 73 10.26 -15.22 1.21
N ALA A 74 11.22 -15.05 0.30
CA ALA A 74 12.00 -13.81 0.23
C ALA A 74 11.13 -12.56 -0.03
N VAL A 75 9.96 -12.69 -0.66
CA VAL A 75 9.06 -11.54 -0.90
C VAL A 75 8.48 -10.96 0.40
N PHE A 76 8.46 -11.74 1.50
CA PHE A 76 7.97 -11.28 2.80
C PHE A 76 8.89 -10.26 3.48
N ILE A 77 10.05 -9.95 2.88
CA ILE A 77 10.86 -8.79 3.28
C ILE A 77 10.01 -7.50 3.24
N LEU A 78 9.03 -7.42 2.34
CA LEU A 78 8.08 -6.31 2.23
C LEU A 78 7.30 -6.09 3.55
N VAL A 79 6.94 -7.17 4.27
CA VAL A 79 6.23 -7.08 5.56
C VAL A 79 7.11 -6.42 6.62
N ALA A 80 8.37 -6.83 6.72
CA ALA A 80 9.31 -6.26 7.68
C ALA A 80 9.54 -4.76 7.43
N PHE A 81 9.67 -4.37 6.18
CA PHE A 81 9.86 -2.96 5.82
C PHE A 81 8.57 -2.14 5.96
N SER A 82 7.39 -2.74 5.76
CA SER A 82 6.11 -2.12 6.07
C SER A 82 5.98 -1.84 7.57
N ALA A 83 6.33 -2.81 8.43
CA ALA A 83 6.35 -2.63 9.88
C ALA A 83 7.33 -1.52 10.31
N LEU A 84 8.56 -1.52 9.75
CA LEU A 84 9.55 -0.46 10.02
C LEU A 84 9.04 0.92 9.59
N ARG A 85 8.37 1.01 8.45
CA ARG A 85 7.79 2.27 7.98
C ARG A 85 6.72 2.79 8.92
N LEU A 86 5.79 1.93 9.36
CA LEU A 86 4.72 2.30 10.29
C LEU A 86 5.29 2.72 11.65
N ALA A 87 6.28 2.00 12.17
CA ALA A 87 6.98 2.39 13.39
C ALA A 87 7.67 3.75 13.26
N LYS A 88 8.38 4.01 12.15
CA LYS A 88 8.98 5.32 11.87
C LYS A 88 7.93 6.42 11.77
N PHE A 89 6.81 6.14 11.10
CA PHE A 89 5.69 7.09 10.99
C PHE A 89 5.12 7.48 12.35
N ASN A 90 5.00 6.54 13.27
CA ASN A 90 4.49 6.79 14.60
C ASN A 90 5.44 7.62 15.49
N LEU A 91 6.75 7.58 15.23
CA LEU A 91 7.78 8.24 16.03
C LEU A 91 8.21 9.60 15.45
N ASP A 92 8.04 9.84 14.15
CA ASP A 92 8.57 11.04 13.47
C ASP A 92 7.52 12.15 13.40
N GLU A 93 7.66 13.15 14.27
CA GLU A 93 6.77 14.32 14.33
C GLU A 93 6.74 15.15 13.02
N ARG A 94 7.79 15.07 12.18
CA ARG A 94 7.85 15.76 10.87
C ARG A 94 6.81 15.24 9.90
N GLN A 95 6.39 14.00 10.04
CA GLN A 95 5.39 13.37 9.18
C GLN A 95 3.96 13.87 9.41
N ALA A 96 3.76 14.72 10.43
CA ALA A 96 2.50 15.44 10.58
C ALA A 96 2.23 16.43 9.43
N THR A 97 3.27 16.95 8.77
CA THR A 97 3.18 17.94 7.70
C THR A 97 3.50 17.41 6.32
N GLU A 98 4.40 16.44 6.19
CA GLU A 98 4.87 15.88 4.91
C GLU A 98 4.95 14.36 5.00
N PHE A 99 4.56 13.65 3.93
CA PHE A 99 4.78 12.21 3.86
C PHE A 99 6.19 11.93 3.38
N ILE A 100 6.93 11.12 4.14
CA ILE A 100 8.28 10.66 3.78
C ILE A 100 8.20 9.16 3.48
N GLY A 101 8.67 8.75 2.30
CA GLY A 101 8.61 7.38 1.81
C GLY A 101 7.25 6.97 1.25
N LEU A 102 7.21 5.84 0.56
CA LEU A 102 6.00 5.33 -0.08
C LEU A 102 4.93 4.97 0.98
N PRO A 103 3.66 5.43 0.83
CA PRO A 103 2.57 4.99 1.72
C PRO A 103 2.29 3.48 1.58
N THR A 104 2.10 2.78 2.73
CA THR A 104 1.79 1.33 2.73
C THR A 104 0.51 0.99 1.96
N PRO A 105 -0.60 1.76 2.06
CA PRO A 105 -1.79 1.48 1.26
C PRO A 105 -1.56 1.62 -0.25
N ALA A 106 -0.74 2.60 -0.67
CA ALA A 106 -0.42 2.77 -2.09
C ALA A 106 0.40 1.59 -2.64
N CYS A 107 1.38 1.10 -1.86
CA CYS A 107 2.14 -0.10 -2.18
C CYS A 107 1.23 -1.33 -2.30
N ALA A 108 0.30 -1.50 -1.36
CA ALA A 108 -0.64 -2.62 -1.35
C ALA A 108 -1.59 -2.60 -2.54
N MET A 109 -2.16 -1.44 -2.87
CA MET A 109 -3.04 -1.28 -4.02
C MET A 109 -2.30 -1.53 -5.34
N PHE A 110 -1.03 -1.11 -5.46
CA PHE A 110 -0.20 -1.41 -6.63
C PHE A 110 -0.05 -2.92 -6.84
N PHE A 111 0.38 -3.67 -5.82
CA PHE A 111 0.56 -5.12 -5.95
C PHE A 111 -0.75 -5.88 -6.09
N ALA A 112 -1.82 -5.41 -5.46
CA ALA A 112 -3.16 -5.96 -5.65
C ALA A 112 -3.62 -5.80 -7.12
N SER A 113 -3.40 -4.63 -7.72
CA SER A 113 -3.71 -4.37 -9.13
C SER A 113 -2.86 -5.22 -10.07
N VAL A 114 -1.56 -5.37 -9.78
CA VAL A 114 -0.69 -6.26 -10.55
C VAL A 114 -1.18 -7.71 -10.50
N GLY A 115 -1.54 -8.20 -9.31
CA GLY A 115 -2.09 -9.54 -9.13
C GLY A 115 -3.38 -9.75 -9.92
N TYR A 116 -4.29 -8.78 -9.86
CA TYR A 116 -5.54 -8.79 -10.62
C TYR A 116 -5.28 -8.87 -12.15
N ILE A 117 -4.42 -8.00 -12.68
CA ILE A 117 -4.10 -7.97 -14.10
C ILE A 117 -3.42 -9.26 -14.56
N MET A 118 -2.50 -9.81 -13.77
CA MET A 118 -1.82 -11.06 -14.11
C MET A 118 -2.77 -12.26 -14.13
N GLN A 119 -3.75 -12.28 -13.24
CA GLN A 119 -4.79 -13.34 -13.26
C GLN A 119 -5.69 -13.24 -14.48
N GLN A 120 -6.08 -12.01 -14.89
CA GLN A 120 -6.98 -11.79 -16.03
C GLN A 120 -6.30 -12.04 -17.38
N ASN A 121 -5.02 -11.65 -17.52
CA ASN A 121 -4.35 -11.63 -18.81
C ASN A 121 -3.33 -12.76 -19.01
N ALA A 122 -3.18 -13.68 -18.05
CA ALA A 122 -2.13 -14.73 -18.05
C ALA A 122 -0.75 -14.16 -18.40
N ALA A 123 -0.46 -12.93 -17.92
CA ALA A 123 0.78 -12.23 -18.22
C ALA A 123 1.97 -13.00 -17.63
N ALA A 124 2.89 -13.44 -18.48
CA ALA A 124 4.08 -14.14 -18.05
C ALA A 124 5.15 -13.13 -17.61
N ALA A 125 5.41 -13.07 -16.30
CA ALA A 125 6.58 -12.39 -15.76
C ALA A 125 7.55 -13.45 -15.21
N PRO A 126 8.87 -13.24 -15.28
CA PRO A 126 9.80 -14.17 -14.64
C PRO A 126 9.59 -14.13 -13.12
N PRO A 127 9.68 -15.29 -12.40
CA PRO A 127 9.46 -15.36 -10.94
C PRO A 127 10.33 -14.36 -10.18
N VAL A 128 11.57 -14.18 -10.59
CA VAL A 128 12.53 -13.23 -10.00
C VAL A 128 11.99 -11.79 -9.96
N ALA A 129 11.09 -11.41 -10.89
CA ALA A 129 10.50 -10.07 -10.89
C ALA A 129 9.72 -9.77 -9.60
N ALA A 130 9.02 -10.76 -9.02
CA ALA A 130 8.31 -10.57 -7.77
C ALA A 130 9.26 -10.30 -6.58
N ILE A 131 10.40 -11.01 -6.52
CA ILE A 131 11.42 -10.78 -5.49
C ILE A 131 12.06 -9.40 -5.67
N VAL A 132 12.46 -9.06 -6.90
CA VAL A 132 13.05 -7.74 -7.20
C VAL A 132 12.07 -6.62 -6.85
N ALA A 133 10.81 -6.76 -7.24
CA ALA A 133 9.77 -5.80 -6.91
C ALA A 133 9.59 -5.65 -5.39
N SER A 134 9.54 -6.76 -4.64
CA SER A 134 9.42 -6.70 -3.18
C SER A 134 10.59 -5.95 -2.53
N VAL A 135 11.82 -6.16 -2.98
CA VAL A 135 13.01 -5.46 -2.47
C VAL A 135 12.96 -3.97 -2.83
N VAL A 136 12.66 -3.63 -4.09
CA VAL A 136 12.59 -2.23 -4.55
C VAL A 136 11.52 -1.47 -3.76
N PHE A 137 10.31 -2.03 -3.63
CA PHE A 137 9.24 -1.38 -2.88
C PHE A 137 9.52 -1.31 -1.38
N SER A 138 10.19 -2.32 -0.80
CA SER A 138 10.67 -2.28 0.58
C SER A 138 11.61 -1.09 0.83
N LEU A 139 12.55 -0.84 -0.08
CA LEU A 139 13.45 0.31 0.01
C LEU A 139 12.70 1.65 -0.20
N LEU A 140 11.72 1.68 -1.10
CA LEU A 140 10.88 2.86 -1.31
C LEU A 140 10.02 3.20 -0.08
N LEU A 141 9.52 2.20 0.64
CA LEU A 141 8.74 2.39 1.88
C LEU A 141 9.51 3.18 2.95
N ILE A 142 10.82 2.92 3.09
CA ILE A 142 11.67 3.57 4.11
C ILE A 142 12.53 4.71 3.56
N SER A 143 12.43 4.99 2.25
CA SER A 143 13.22 6.02 1.59
C SER A 143 12.95 7.42 2.18
N PRO A 144 13.96 8.31 2.24
CA PRO A 144 13.76 9.67 2.70
C PRO A 144 13.12 10.60 1.65
N ILE A 145 12.54 10.03 0.58
CA ILE A 145 11.95 10.80 -0.51
C ILE A 145 10.65 11.44 -0.01
N PRO A 146 10.52 12.78 -0.08
CA PRO A 146 9.27 13.44 0.24
C PRO A 146 8.21 13.04 -0.80
N MET A 147 7.13 12.43 -0.33
CA MET A 147 6.03 12.03 -1.17
C MET A 147 4.93 13.07 -1.15
N PHE A 148 4.26 13.18 -2.27
CA PHE A 148 3.16 14.12 -2.45
C PHE A 148 2.01 13.81 -1.48
N ALA A 149 1.63 14.79 -0.65
CA ALA A 149 0.49 14.70 0.25
C ALA A 149 -0.71 15.46 -0.32
N LEU A 150 -1.87 14.80 -0.40
CA LEU A 150 -3.16 15.42 -0.78
C LEU A 150 -3.73 16.28 0.37
N LYS A 151 -2.87 16.90 1.19
CA LYS A 151 -3.31 17.81 2.26
C LYS A 151 -3.51 19.21 1.69
N PHE A 152 -4.75 19.65 1.59
CA PHE A 152 -5.09 21.04 1.22
C PHE A 152 -4.98 21.92 2.47
N LYS A 153 -4.10 22.92 2.43
CA LYS A 153 -4.03 23.97 3.46
C LYS A 153 -5.08 25.06 3.20
N HIS A 154 -5.41 25.29 1.94
CA HIS A 154 -6.45 26.18 1.42
C HIS A 154 -6.97 25.62 0.10
N PHE A 155 -8.16 26.04 -0.33
CA PHE A 155 -8.78 25.54 -1.56
C PHE A 155 -8.45 26.36 -2.81
N ASP A 156 -7.60 27.39 -2.70
CA ASP A 156 -7.19 28.19 -3.84
C ASP A 156 -6.34 27.37 -4.80
N PHE A 157 -6.44 27.67 -6.10
CA PHE A 157 -5.68 26.97 -7.14
C PHE A 157 -4.17 27.24 -7.02
N ALA A 158 -3.80 28.50 -6.70
CA ALA A 158 -2.42 28.89 -6.48
C ALA A 158 -1.80 28.15 -5.29
N GLY A 159 -0.75 27.36 -5.54
CA GLY A 159 -0.08 26.51 -4.54
C GLY A 159 -0.67 25.11 -4.35
N ASN A 160 -1.77 24.78 -5.06
CA ASN A 160 -2.39 23.47 -5.08
C ASN A 160 -2.45 22.85 -6.50
N GLU A 161 -1.75 23.44 -7.47
CA GLU A 161 -1.82 23.08 -8.88
C GLU A 161 -1.57 21.58 -9.11
N LEU A 162 -0.51 21.03 -8.51
CA LEU A 162 -0.18 19.59 -8.61
C LEU A 162 -1.27 18.69 -8.03
N ARG A 163 -1.96 19.13 -6.96
CA ARG A 163 -3.05 18.38 -6.33
C ARG A 163 -4.27 18.31 -7.22
N TYR A 164 -4.64 19.43 -7.84
CA TYR A 164 -5.76 19.49 -8.78
C TYR A 164 -5.47 18.73 -10.08
N ILE A 165 -4.24 18.83 -10.61
CA ILE A 165 -3.81 18.04 -11.76
C ILE A 165 -3.86 16.54 -11.44
N PHE A 166 -3.34 16.13 -10.28
CA PHE A 166 -3.36 14.74 -9.85
C PHE A 166 -4.80 14.21 -9.72
N LEU A 167 -5.70 14.97 -9.07
CA LEU A 167 -7.11 14.60 -8.95
C LEU A 167 -7.80 14.52 -10.32
N GLY A 168 -7.51 15.47 -11.21
CA GLY A 168 -8.06 15.46 -12.57
C GLY A 168 -7.61 14.24 -13.37
N ILE A 169 -6.32 13.92 -13.34
CA ILE A 169 -5.77 12.72 -14.00
C ILE A 169 -6.36 11.45 -13.39
N SER A 170 -6.46 11.38 -12.06
CA SER A 170 -7.04 10.22 -11.37
C SER A 170 -8.51 9.99 -11.75
N LEU A 171 -9.32 11.06 -11.84
CA LEU A 171 -10.72 10.97 -12.28
C LEU A 171 -10.85 10.50 -13.73
N VAL A 172 -9.98 10.97 -14.62
CA VAL A 172 -9.96 10.53 -16.02
C VAL A 172 -9.60 9.05 -16.12
N LEU A 173 -8.59 8.60 -15.36
CA LEU A 173 -8.18 7.19 -15.36
C LEU A 173 -9.21 6.25 -14.72
N LEU A 174 -10.03 6.75 -13.78
CA LEU A 174 -11.13 5.97 -13.19
C LEU A 174 -12.35 5.89 -14.11
N GLY A 175 -12.47 6.79 -15.08
CA GLY A 175 -13.57 6.80 -16.05
C GLY A 175 -13.28 6.07 -17.37
N LEU A 176 -12.05 5.55 -17.54
CA LEU A 176 -11.61 4.74 -18.67
C LEU A 176 -11.67 3.25 -18.33
#